data_205e3d45b3a86f5598901f7010663a23
#
_entry.id   205e3d45b3a86f5598901f7010663a23
#
_cell.length_a   1.000
_cell.length_b   1.000
_cell.length_c   1.000
_cell.angle_alpha   90.00
_cell.angle_beta   90.00
_cell.angle_gamma   90.00
#
_symmetry.space_group_name_H-M   'P 1'
#
loop_
_entity.id
_entity.type
_entity.pdbx_description
1 polymer ?
#
loop_
_entity_poly.entity_id
_entity_poly.type
_entity_poly.pdbx_seq_one_letter_code
_entity_poly.pdbx_strand_id
1 'polypeptide(L)'
;MMLRRFLLAGAALLLIAAGPDPSAPIAAFNAGLLAAMKAGRSVPFAQRAAALAPVVDAAFDLPAILQATIGPRWASLAAPQQAELLAAFRDYTLANWVANFDSFEGQTFEIAPATRKVGADEVVETRIVPTSGTPTRLDYVMRSGAAGWKAVDILVDGAISRVAVQRSDFRALLKDGDPAPLIAMLKGKTSSLAGGAKS
;
A
#
# COMPACT_ATOMS: atom_id res chain seq x y z
N MET A 1 -34.11 -16.69 63.86
CA MET A 1 -32.74 -16.48 63.38
C MET A 1 -32.78 -16.70 61.88
N MET A 2 -32.99 -15.60 61.07
CA MET A 2 -33.15 -15.65 59.62
C MET A 2 -31.85 -15.28 58.92
N LEU A 3 -31.24 -16.22 58.21
CA LEU A 3 -29.98 -16.05 57.48
C LEU A 3 -30.30 -15.51 56.07
N ARG A 4 -30.04 -14.21 55.83
CA ARG A 4 -30.14 -13.56 54.52
C ARG A 4 -28.95 -13.96 53.65
N ARG A 5 -29.20 -14.78 52.60
CA ARG A 5 -28.22 -15.07 51.54
C ARG A 5 -28.17 -13.89 50.57
N PHE A 6 -27.07 -13.17 50.53
CA PHE A 6 -26.76 -12.21 49.48
C PHE A 6 -26.22 -12.95 48.24
N LEU A 7 -27.00 -12.94 47.18
CA LEU A 7 -26.58 -13.37 45.83
C LEU A 7 -25.79 -12.19 45.22
N LEU A 8 -24.48 -12.33 45.12
CA LEU A 8 -23.60 -11.44 44.32
C LEU A 8 -23.73 -11.88 42.84
N ALA A 9 -24.50 -11.14 42.05
CA ALA A 9 -24.52 -11.28 40.61
C ALA A 9 -23.27 -10.61 40.04
N GLY A 10 -22.27 -11.40 39.68
CA GLY A 10 -21.09 -10.92 38.96
C GLY A 10 -21.47 -10.63 37.51
N ALA A 11 -21.49 -9.35 37.10
CA ALA A 11 -21.61 -8.94 35.72
C ALA A 11 -20.25 -9.21 35.02
N ALA A 12 -20.18 -10.28 34.22
CA ALA A 12 -19.04 -10.51 33.34
C ALA A 12 -19.09 -9.46 32.20
N LEU A 13 -18.18 -8.49 32.24
CA LEU A 13 -17.94 -7.56 31.14
C LEU A 13 -17.29 -8.35 30.01
N LEU A 14 -18.05 -8.71 28.97
CA LEU A 14 -17.51 -9.23 27.72
C LEU A 14 -16.72 -8.10 27.04
N LEU A 15 -15.39 -8.09 27.18
CA LEU A 15 -14.51 -7.34 26.31
C LEU A 15 -14.63 -7.92 24.90
N ILE A 16 -15.42 -7.28 24.05
CA ILE A 16 -15.40 -7.54 22.61
C ILE A 16 -14.03 -7.02 22.14
N ALA A 17 -13.08 -7.94 21.93
CA ALA A 17 -11.84 -7.63 21.27
C ALA A 17 -12.19 -7.15 19.86
N ALA A 18 -12.01 -5.85 19.59
CA ALA A 18 -12.09 -5.34 18.22
C ALA A 18 -11.09 -6.12 17.37
N GLY A 19 -11.55 -6.65 16.23
CA GLY A 19 -10.66 -7.32 15.27
C GLY A 19 -9.53 -6.39 14.81
N PRO A 20 -8.51 -6.94 14.13
CA PRO A 20 -7.42 -6.11 13.61
C PRO A 20 -7.97 -4.98 12.74
N ASP A 21 -7.51 -3.74 13.00
CA ASP A 21 -7.96 -2.54 12.29
C ASP A 21 -7.34 -2.50 10.89
N PRO A 22 -8.14 -2.50 9.80
CA PRO A 22 -7.63 -2.39 8.44
C PRO A 22 -6.94 -1.05 8.14
N SER A 23 -7.19 0.00 8.91
CA SER A 23 -6.55 1.30 8.73
C SER A 23 -5.14 1.39 9.33
N ALA A 24 -4.79 0.52 10.28
CA ALA A 24 -3.52 0.57 10.99
C ALA A 24 -2.28 0.47 10.06
N PRO A 25 -2.20 -0.43 9.06
CA PRO A 25 -1.07 -0.46 8.13
C PRO A 25 -0.97 0.82 7.29
N ILE A 26 -2.10 1.44 6.94
CA ILE A 26 -2.14 2.68 6.15
C ILE A 26 -1.73 3.88 7.01
N ALA A 27 -2.10 3.91 8.29
CA ALA A 27 -1.64 4.93 9.22
C ALA A 27 -0.12 4.90 9.38
N ALA A 28 0.47 3.71 9.54
CA ALA A 28 1.92 3.53 9.60
C ALA A 28 2.60 3.94 8.27
N PHE A 29 2.02 3.58 7.13
CA PHE A 29 2.51 3.98 5.82
C PHE A 29 2.48 5.50 5.62
N ASN A 30 1.38 6.17 5.95
CA ASN A 30 1.27 7.63 5.89
C ASN A 30 2.29 8.33 6.79
N ALA A 31 2.55 7.79 7.99
CA ALA A 31 3.60 8.31 8.87
C ALA A 31 5.01 8.16 8.23
N GLY A 32 5.27 7.03 7.58
CA GLY A 32 6.51 6.79 6.83
C GLY A 32 6.68 7.75 5.65
N LEU A 33 5.61 7.98 4.87
CA LEU A 33 5.61 8.96 3.79
C LEU A 33 5.88 10.38 4.32
N LEU A 34 5.22 10.78 5.38
CA LEU A 34 5.42 12.09 6.00
C LEU A 34 6.87 12.26 6.48
N ALA A 35 7.48 11.23 7.04
CA ALA A 35 8.88 11.24 7.43
C ALA A 35 9.81 11.40 6.21
N ALA A 36 9.54 10.67 5.11
CA ALA A 36 10.29 10.79 3.85
C ALA A 36 10.16 12.20 3.23
N MET A 37 8.96 12.80 3.25
CA MET A 37 8.71 14.17 2.80
C MET A 37 9.49 15.19 3.61
N LYS A 38 9.49 15.07 4.95
CA LYS A 38 10.23 15.95 5.87
C LYS A 38 11.75 15.81 5.72
N ALA A 39 12.24 14.61 5.46
CA ALA A 39 13.66 14.40 5.13
C ALA A 39 14.06 15.12 3.84
N GLY A 40 13.15 15.15 2.87
CA GLY A 40 13.31 15.89 1.63
C GLY A 40 14.49 15.40 0.78
N ARG A 41 14.80 16.17 -0.25
CA ARG A 41 15.90 15.86 -1.20
C ARG A 41 17.30 16.06 -0.62
N SER A 42 17.42 16.66 0.56
CA SER A 42 18.71 16.78 1.26
C SER A 42 19.22 15.42 1.75
N VAL A 43 18.33 14.46 1.96
CA VAL A 43 18.67 13.06 2.27
C VAL A 43 18.75 12.28 0.95
N PRO A 44 19.84 11.54 0.68
CA PRO A 44 20.00 10.77 -0.54
C PRO A 44 18.83 9.83 -0.81
N PHE A 45 18.46 9.68 -2.09
CA PHE A 45 17.33 8.83 -2.52
C PHE A 45 17.41 7.42 -1.92
N ALA A 46 18.56 6.77 -2.01
CA ALA A 46 18.76 5.41 -1.49
C ALA A 46 18.50 5.30 0.02
N GLN A 47 18.86 6.32 0.79
CA GLN A 47 18.64 6.36 2.23
C GLN A 47 17.13 6.54 2.54
N ARG A 48 16.43 7.42 1.82
CA ARG A 48 14.96 7.58 1.95
C ARG A 48 14.22 6.29 1.56
N ALA A 49 14.68 5.64 0.48
CA ALA A 49 14.13 4.36 0.04
C ALA A 49 14.33 3.26 1.10
N ALA A 50 15.53 3.13 1.66
CA ALA A 50 15.80 2.16 2.72
C ALA A 50 14.94 2.39 3.97
N ALA A 51 14.68 3.64 4.34
CA ALA A 51 13.82 3.98 5.47
C ALA A 51 12.33 3.66 5.19
N LEU A 52 11.85 3.86 3.96
CA LEU A 52 10.45 3.65 3.58
C LEU A 52 10.13 2.17 3.26
N ALA A 53 11.12 1.38 2.82
CA ALA A 53 10.93 0.01 2.38
C ALA A 53 10.15 -0.88 3.38
N PRO A 54 10.52 -0.95 4.69
CA PRO A 54 9.81 -1.82 5.63
C PRO A 54 8.33 -1.42 5.81
N VAL A 55 8.01 -0.14 5.69
CA VAL A 55 6.63 0.37 5.83
C VAL A 55 5.80 0.01 4.60
N VAL A 56 6.40 0.10 3.39
CA VAL A 56 5.76 -0.33 2.14
C VAL A 56 5.50 -1.84 2.17
N ASP A 57 6.50 -2.65 2.55
CA ASP A 57 6.35 -4.11 2.62
C ASP A 57 5.32 -4.57 3.67
N ALA A 58 5.15 -3.81 4.75
CA ALA A 58 4.14 -4.07 5.77
C ALA A 58 2.73 -3.69 5.29
N ALA A 59 2.58 -2.54 4.61
CA ALA A 59 1.30 -1.99 4.21
C ALA A 59 0.71 -2.64 2.96
N PHE A 60 1.54 -3.11 2.01
CA PHE A 60 1.11 -3.60 0.70
C PHE A 60 1.37 -5.10 0.52
N ASP A 61 0.43 -5.81 -0.09
CA ASP A 61 0.64 -7.16 -0.62
C ASP A 61 1.16 -7.04 -2.06
N LEU A 62 2.44 -6.70 -2.22
CA LEU A 62 3.06 -6.52 -3.53
C LEU A 62 2.98 -7.78 -4.41
N PRO A 63 3.13 -9.01 -3.88
CA PRO A 63 2.87 -10.23 -4.65
C PRO A 63 1.45 -10.29 -5.19
N ALA A 64 0.43 -10.06 -4.37
CA ALA A 64 -0.97 -10.09 -4.81
C ALA A 64 -1.28 -8.99 -5.84
N ILE A 65 -0.77 -7.76 -5.62
CA ILE A 65 -0.90 -6.64 -6.56
C ILE A 65 -0.29 -7.01 -7.91
N LEU A 66 0.95 -7.53 -7.93
CA LEU A 66 1.63 -7.91 -9.16
C LEU A 66 0.89 -9.04 -9.88
N GLN A 67 0.46 -10.09 -9.16
CA GLN A 67 -0.32 -11.18 -9.74
C GLN A 67 -1.63 -10.68 -10.36
N ALA A 68 -2.35 -9.79 -9.67
CA ALA A 68 -3.55 -9.18 -10.20
C ALA A 68 -3.27 -8.31 -11.44
N THR A 69 -2.15 -7.61 -11.47
CA THR A 69 -1.70 -6.77 -12.59
C THR A 69 -1.33 -7.62 -13.82
N ILE A 70 -0.58 -8.70 -13.63
CA ILE A 70 -0.15 -9.62 -14.71
C ILE A 70 -1.33 -10.49 -15.19
N GLY A 71 -2.23 -10.84 -14.27
CA GLY A 71 -3.38 -11.70 -14.55
C GLY A 71 -2.99 -13.15 -14.85
N PRO A 72 -3.74 -13.86 -15.74
CA PRO A 72 -3.53 -15.30 -15.98
C PRO A 72 -2.11 -15.68 -16.43
N ARG A 73 -1.38 -14.74 -17.05
CA ARG A 73 0.00 -14.98 -17.48
C ARG A 73 0.97 -15.21 -16.34
N TRP A 74 0.66 -14.74 -15.14
CA TRP A 74 1.50 -14.99 -13.95
C TRP A 74 1.77 -16.48 -13.73
N ALA A 75 0.75 -17.32 -13.84
CA ALA A 75 0.86 -18.75 -13.62
C ALA A 75 1.72 -19.49 -14.69
N SER A 76 1.92 -18.89 -15.86
CA SER A 76 2.75 -19.45 -16.93
C SER A 76 4.23 -19.07 -16.82
N LEU A 77 4.60 -18.12 -15.95
CA LEU A 77 5.98 -17.74 -15.71
C LEU A 77 6.68 -18.79 -14.84
N ALA A 78 7.95 -19.10 -15.16
CA ALA A 78 8.78 -19.94 -14.30
C ALA A 78 9.06 -19.25 -12.95
N ALA A 79 9.26 -20.02 -11.89
CA ALA A 79 9.49 -19.47 -10.55
C ALA A 79 10.64 -18.43 -10.48
N PRO A 80 11.80 -18.61 -11.15
CA PRO A 80 12.84 -17.58 -11.19
C PRO A 80 12.38 -16.28 -11.87
N GLN A 81 11.57 -16.37 -12.94
CA GLN A 81 11.01 -15.21 -13.64
C GLN A 81 10.02 -14.47 -12.75
N GLN A 82 9.17 -15.19 -12.02
CA GLN A 82 8.24 -14.59 -11.05
C GLN A 82 9.01 -13.84 -9.96
N ALA A 83 10.08 -14.45 -9.42
CA ALA A 83 10.90 -13.83 -8.38
C ALA A 83 11.59 -12.55 -8.87
N GLU A 84 12.20 -12.58 -10.07
CA GLU A 84 12.87 -11.42 -10.65
C GLU A 84 11.88 -10.30 -10.96
N LEU A 85 10.72 -10.63 -11.54
CA LEU A 85 9.68 -9.65 -11.84
C LEU A 85 9.11 -9.01 -10.56
N LEU A 86 8.91 -9.81 -9.50
CA LEU A 86 8.46 -9.30 -8.20
C LEU A 86 9.49 -8.36 -7.58
N ALA A 87 10.78 -8.69 -7.65
CA ALA A 87 11.84 -7.82 -7.15
C ALA A 87 11.86 -6.48 -7.90
N ALA A 88 11.84 -6.52 -9.24
CA ALA A 88 11.81 -5.30 -10.06
C ALA A 88 10.53 -4.45 -9.81
N PHE A 89 9.39 -5.09 -9.61
CA PHE A 89 8.13 -4.41 -9.31
C PHE A 89 8.15 -3.76 -7.92
N ARG A 90 8.70 -4.45 -6.91
CA ARG A 90 8.88 -3.89 -5.56
C ARG A 90 9.78 -2.67 -5.59
N ASP A 91 10.94 -2.76 -6.25
CA ASP A 91 11.89 -1.66 -6.34
C ASP A 91 11.28 -0.45 -7.07
N TYR A 92 10.55 -0.68 -8.16
CA TYR A 92 9.82 0.36 -8.87
C TYR A 92 8.74 1.01 -8.01
N THR A 93 7.95 0.21 -7.28
CA THR A 93 6.90 0.72 -6.39
C THR A 93 7.50 1.60 -5.30
N LEU A 94 8.57 1.15 -4.66
CA LEU A 94 9.29 1.92 -3.64
C LEU A 94 9.87 3.20 -4.21
N ALA A 95 10.54 3.13 -5.37
CA ALA A 95 11.11 4.29 -6.04
C ALA A 95 10.04 5.34 -6.40
N ASN A 96 8.87 4.89 -6.82
CA ASN A 96 7.74 5.76 -7.15
C ASN A 96 7.26 6.53 -5.91
N TRP A 97 7.08 5.86 -4.77
CA TRP A 97 6.73 6.53 -3.52
C TRP A 97 7.78 7.56 -3.10
N VAL A 98 9.07 7.18 -3.10
CA VAL A 98 10.16 8.08 -2.68
C VAL A 98 10.30 9.30 -3.59
N ALA A 99 10.08 9.15 -4.91
CA ALA A 99 10.20 10.24 -5.87
C ALA A 99 9.02 11.22 -5.81
N ASN A 100 7.79 10.70 -5.59
CA ASN A 100 6.60 11.56 -5.54
C ASN A 100 6.35 12.19 -4.17
N PHE A 101 6.99 11.66 -3.10
CA PHE A 101 6.90 12.17 -1.73
C PHE A 101 8.27 12.66 -1.25
N ASP A 102 8.84 13.64 -1.95
CA ASP A 102 10.20 14.12 -1.77
C ASP A 102 10.30 15.55 -1.19
N SER A 103 9.18 16.18 -0.87
CA SER A 103 9.13 17.52 -0.27
C SER A 103 7.96 17.67 0.70
N PHE A 104 8.15 18.47 1.74
CA PHE A 104 7.13 18.76 2.74
C PHE A 104 6.84 20.26 2.78
N GLU A 105 5.58 20.64 2.56
CA GLU A 105 5.07 22.02 2.56
C GLU A 105 3.92 22.18 3.55
N GLY A 106 3.86 21.32 4.59
CA GLY A 106 2.80 21.35 5.60
C GLY A 106 1.60 20.44 5.29
N GLN A 107 1.71 19.52 4.31
CA GLN A 107 0.65 18.57 3.98
C GLN A 107 0.33 17.66 5.17
N THR A 108 -0.95 17.28 5.29
CA THR A 108 -1.40 16.28 6.26
C THR A 108 -2.02 15.07 5.56
N PHE A 109 -1.99 13.93 6.23
CA PHE A 109 -2.67 12.71 5.80
C PHE A 109 -3.86 12.47 6.71
N GLU A 110 -5.04 12.36 6.13
CA GLU A 110 -6.27 12.06 6.84
C GLU A 110 -6.76 10.66 6.48
N ILE A 111 -7.27 9.92 7.46
CA ILE A 111 -7.90 8.61 7.28
C ILE A 111 -9.34 8.76 7.77
N ALA A 112 -10.30 8.31 6.98
CA ALA A 112 -11.70 8.32 7.38
C ALA A 112 -11.90 7.39 8.61
N PRO A 113 -12.78 7.77 9.55
CA PRO A 113 -12.98 7.01 10.80
C PRO A 113 -13.64 5.65 10.60
N ALA A 114 -14.24 5.40 9.44
CA ALA A 114 -14.90 4.15 9.09
C ALA A 114 -14.40 3.64 7.75
N THR A 115 -14.33 2.32 7.61
CA THR A 115 -14.05 1.65 6.35
C THR A 115 -15.33 1.33 5.60
N ARG A 116 -15.21 1.07 4.29
CA ARG A 116 -16.31 0.66 3.42
C ARG A 116 -16.06 -0.76 2.91
N LYS A 117 -17.00 -1.68 3.15
CA LYS A 117 -16.90 -3.05 2.66
C LYS A 117 -17.11 -3.15 1.16
N VAL A 118 -16.26 -3.95 0.49
CA VAL A 118 -16.39 -4.30 -0.93
C VAL A 118 -16.12 -5.81 -1.08
N GLY A 119 -17.18 -6.60 -1.09
CA GLY A 119 -17.07 -8.06 -1.05
C GLY A 119 -16.42 -8.54 0.25
N ALA A 120 -15.30 -9.25 0.14
CA ALA A 120 -14.50 -9.71 1.27
C ALA A 120 -13.43 -8.71 1.71
N ASP A 121 -13.21 -7.65 0.92
CA ASP A 121 -12.20 -6.63 1.17
C ASP A 121 -12.83 -5.40 1.87
N GLU A 122 -11.98 -4.56 2.48
CA GLU A 122 -12.37 -3.29 3.08
C GLU A 122 -11.64 -2.14 2.38
N VAL A 123 -12.30 -1.01 2.20
CA VAL A 123 -11.69 0.19 1.63
C VAL A 123 -11.44 1.18 2.76
N VAL A 124 -10.17 1.52 2.95
CA VAL A 124 -9.70 2.60 3.82
C VAL A 124 -9.63 3.87 2.98
N GLU A 125 -10.53 4.81 3.25
CA GLU A 125 -10.57 6.09 2.53
C GLU A 125 -9.58 7.07 3.14
N THR A 126 -8.71 7.67 2.30
CA THR A 126 -7.71 8.62 2.77
C THR A 126 -7.66 9.88 1.91
N ARG A 127 -7.08 10.94 2.47
CA ARG A 127 -6.82 12.19 1.77
C ARG A 127 -5.44 12.72 2.12
N ILE A 128 -4.75 13.22 1.12
CA ILE A 128 -3.57 14.05 1.29
C ILE A 128 -4.05 15.49 1.19
N VAL A 129 -3.99 16.23 2.27
CA VAL A 129 -4.49 17.59 2.37
C VAL A 129 -3.32 18.57 2.30
N PRO A 130 -3.16 19.33 1.21
CA PRO A 130 -2.14 20.36 1.10
C PRO A 130 -2.51 21.57 1.97
N THR A 131 -1.55 22.46 2.20
CA THR A 131 -1.78 23.75 2.88
C THR A 131 -2.65 24.71 2.05
N SER A 132 -2.71 24.51 0.74
CA SER A 132 -3.55 25.22 -0.22
C SER A 132 -3.89 24.34 -1.41
N GLY A 133 -5.07 24.55 -1.99
CA GLY A 133 -5.53 23.75 -3.14
C GLY A 133 -6.45 22.59 -2.75
N THR A 134 -6.66 21.68 -3.68
CA THR A 134 -7.59 20.56 -3.54
C THR A 134 -6.90 19.34 -2.93
N PRO A 135 -7.51 18.71 -1.90
CA PRO A 135 -7.02 17.45 -1.38
C PRO A 135 -6.98 16.34 -2.46
N THR A 136 -5.94 15.51 -2.43
CA THR A 136 -5.85 14.31 -3.27
C THR A 136 -6.42 13.13 -2.50
N ARG A 137 -7.40 12.44 -3.08
CA ARG A 137 -7.98 11.23 -2.50
C ARG A 137 -7.23 10.00 -2.99
N LEU A 138 -6.78 9.17 -2.04
CA LEU A 138 -6.20 7.85 -2.29
C LEU A 138 -6.88 6.85 -1.36
N ASP A 139 -7.71 5.98 -1.91
CA ASP A 139 -8.37 4.93 -1.15
C ASP A 139 -7.60 3.61 -1.31
N TYR A 140 -7.45 2.88 -0.22
CA TYR A 140 -6.71 1.60 -0.20
C TYR A 140 -7.70 0.44 -0.06
N VAL A 141 -7.69 -0.48 -1.03
CA VAL A 141 -8.43 -1.73 -0.93
C VAL A 141 -7.62 -2.69 -0.09
N MET A 142 -8.11 -2.98 1.11
CA MET A 142 -7.43 -3.79 2.12
C MET A 142 -7.98 -5.20 2.13
N ARG A 143 -7.08 -6.18 2.13
CA ARG A 143 -7.42 -7.61 2.25
C ARG A 143 -6.83 -8.19 3.52
N SER A 144 -7.64 -8.95 4.27
CA SER A 144 -7.19 -9.68 5.44
C SER A 144 -6.52 -10.98 5.03
N GLY A 145 -5.35 -11.28 5.60
CA GLY A 145 -4.61 -12.51 5.40
C GLY A 145 -3.93 -12.98 6.68
N ALA A 146 -3.11 -14.02 6.59
CA ALA A 146 -2.38 -14.56 7.75
C ALA A 146 -1.43 -13.54 8.39
N ALA A 147 -0.92 -12.59 7.60
CA ALA A 147 -0.04 -11.51 8.07
C ALA A 147 -0.81 -10.24 8.48
N GLY A 148 -2.13 -10.31 8.65
CA GLY A 148 -3.00 -9.17 8.92
C GLY A 148 -3.53 -8.50 7.65
N TRP A 149 -3.95 -7.23 7.79
CA TRP A 149 -4.47 -6.43 6.69
C TRP A 149 -3.35 -5.87 5.82
N LYS A 150 -3.47 -6.02 4.48
CA LYS A 150 -2.57 -5.41 3.50
C LYS A 150 -3.36 -4.82 2.35
N ALA A 151 -2.87 -3.72 1.78
CA ALA A 151 -3.43 -3.13 0.59
C ALA A 151 -3.15 -4.01 -0.64
N VAL A 152 -4.19 -4.28 -1.43
CA VAL A 152 -4.14 -5.06 -2.68
C VAL A 152 -4.48 -4.21 -3.92
N ASP A 153 -4.95 -2.98 -3.72
CA ASP A 153 -5.12 -1.97 -4.77
C ASP A 153 -5.16 -0.57 -4.16
N ILE A 154 -4.95 0.45 -4.99
CA ILE A 154 -5.13 1.86 -4.66
C ILE A 154 -6.11 2.45 -5.66
N LEU A 155 -7.13 3.13 -5.16
CA LEU A 155 -8.11 3.84 -5.96
C LEU A 155 -7.77 5.34 -5.93
N VAL A 156 -7.23 5.85 -7.02
CA VAL A 156 -7.00 7.30 -7.18
C VAL A 156 -8.35 7.98 -7.39
N ASP A 157 -8.57 9.10 -6.69
CA ASP A 157 -9.85 9.82 -6.64
C ASP A 157 -11.03 8.92 -6.24
N GLY A 158 -10.74 7.86 -5.48
CA GLY A 158 -11.72 6.90 -4.98
C GLY A 158 -12.31 5.94 -6.01
N ALA A 159 -11.86 5.98 -7.27
CA ALA A 159 -12.46 5.22 -8.36
C ALA A 159 -11.45 4.57 -9.31
N ILE A 160 -10.30 5.17 -9.57
CA ILE A 160 -9.34 4.71 -10.59
C ILE A 160 -8.38 3.69 -9.98
N SER A 161 -8.60 2.40 -10.26
CA SER A 161 -7.74 1.31 -9.81
C SER A 161 -6.34 1.40 -10.42
N ARG A 162 -5.31 1.46 -9.57
CA ARG A 162 -3.91 1.42 -10.01
C ARG A 162 -3.53 0.06 -10.60
N VAL A 163 -4.08 -1.02 -10.06
CA VAL A 163 -3.92 -2.37 -10.62
C VAL A 163 -4.48 -2.44 -12.05
N ALA A 164 -5.66 -1.87 -12.30
CA ALA A 164 -6.26 -1.87 -13.63
C ALA A 164 -5.45 -1.03 -14.63
N VAL A 165 -4.96 0.14 -14.22
CA VAL A 165 -4.09 0.99 -15.06
C VAL A 165 -2.79 0.25 -15.39
N GLN A 166 -2.08 -0.28 -14.39
CA GLN A 166 -0.84 -1.02 -14.59
C GLN A 166 -1.04 -2.28 -15.44
N ARG A 167 -2.18 -2.98 -15.30
CA ARG A 167 -2.52 -4.11 -16.16
C ARG A 167 -2.58 -3.71 -17.63
N SER A 168 -3.16 -2.56 -17.94
CA SER A 168 -3.20 -2.02 -19.30
C SER A 168 -1.79 -1.72 -19.81
N ASP A 169 -0.98 -1.03 -19.01
CA ASP A 169 0.38 -0.61 -19.38
C ASP A 169 1.31 -1.80 -19.60
N PHE A 170 1.22 -2.83 -18.73
CA PHE A 170 2.13 -3.98 -18.77
C PHE A 170 1.76 -5.01 -19.84
N ARG A 171 0.50 -5.01 -20.32
CA ARG A 171 0.01 -5.99 -21.32
C ARG A 171 0.89 -6.05 -22.56
N ALA A 172 1.33 -4.91 -23.07
CA ALA A 172 2.13 -4.84 -24.28
C ALA A 172 3.53 -5.45 -24.10
N LEU A 173 4.07 -5.41 -22.89
CA LEU A 173 5.40 -5.89 -22.54
C LEU A 173 5.45 -7.38 -22.18
N LEU A 174 4.27 -8.04 -22.18
CA LEU A 174 4.11 -9.46 -21.86
C LEU A 174 3.50 -10.26 -23.02
N LYS A 175 3.58 -9.76 -24.26
CA LYS A 175 2.88 -10.34 -25.42
C LYS A 175 3.17 -11.82 -25.64
N ASP A 176 4.43 -12.20 -25.55
CA ASP A 176 4.91 -13.55 -25.86
C ASP A 176 5.17 -14.40 -24.60
N GLY A 177 4.66 -13.95 -23.43
CA GLY A 177 4.88 -14.65 -22.16
C GLY A 177 6.29 -14.48 -21.57
N ASP A 178 7.15 -13.69 -22.23
CA ASP A 178 8.47 -13.33 -21.71
C ASP A 178 8.36 -12.08 -20.80
N PRO A 179 8.74 -12.13 -19.51
CA PRO A 179 8.71 -11.00 -18.61
C PRO A 179 9.92 -10.06 -18.75
N ALA A 180 10.97 -10.41 -19.53
CA ALA A 180 12.21 -9.66 -19.62
C ALA A 180 11.99 -8.20 -20.07
N PRO A 181 11.13 -7.89 -21.08
CA PRO A 181 10.87 -6.50 -21.46
C PRO A 181 10.21 -5.69 -20.34
N LEU A 182 9.30 -6.29 -19.58
CA LEU A 182 8.66 -5.64 -18.44
C LEU A 182 9.66 -5.40 -17.30
N ILE A 183 10.49 -6.39 -16.98
CA ILE A 183 11.55 -6.27 -15.97
C ILE A 183 12.52 -5.14 -16.36
N ALA A 184 12.95 -5.07 -17.61
CA ALA A 184 13.83 -4.03 -18.11
C ALA A 184 13.19 -2.64 -17.98
N MET A 185 11.93 -2.50 -18.34
CA MET A 185 11.17 -1.25 -18.19
C MET A 185 11.07 -0.83 -16.72
N LEU A 186 10.72 -1.75 -15.79
CA LEU A 186 10.62 -1.44 -14.36
C LEU A 186 11.98 -1.01 -13.78
N LYS A 187 13.06 -1.70 -14.12
CA LYS A 187 14.42 -1.34 -13.70
C LYS A 187 14.83 0.03 -14.26
N GLY A 188 14.52 0.30 -15.53
CA GLY A 188 14.80 1.60 -16.18
C GLY A 188 14.04 2.75 -15.51
N LYS A 189 12.75 2.57 -15.22
CA LYS A 189 11.94 3.55 -14.47
C LYS A 189 12.48 3.78 -13.06
N THR A 190 12.85 2.70 -12.34
CA THR A 190 13.46 2.81 -11.02
C THR A 190 14.73 3.68 -11.05
N SER A 191 15.61 3.44 -12.01
CA SER A 191 16.84 4.22 -12.18
C SER A 191 16.56 5.69 -12.51
N SER A 192 15.58 5.95 -13.38
CA SER A 192 15.16 7.32 -13.72
C SER A 192 14.61 8.07 -12.52
N LEU A 193 13.76 7.45 -11.72
CA LEU A 193 13.21 8.03 -10.49
C LEU A 193 14.29 8.32 -9.46
N ALA A 194 15.25 7.41 -9.31
CA ALA A 194 16.41 7.60 -8.43
C ALA A 194 17.32 8.75 -8.89
N GLY A 195 17.40 8.99 -10.20
CA GLY A 195 18.12 10.13 -10.81
C GLY A 195 17.36 11.46 -10.76
N GLY A 196 16.15 11.51 -10.19
CA GLY A 196 15.38 12.74 -9.99
C GLY A 196 14.29 13.01 -11.04
N ALA A 197 14.05 12.10 -11.99
CA ALA A 197 12.86 12.16 -12.84
C ALA A 197 11.61 11.90 -12.01
N LYS A 198 10.54 12.68 -12.25
CA LYS A 198 9.21 12.39 -11.67
C LYS A 198 8.40 11.59 -12.69
N SER A 199 7.58 10.66 -12.20
CA SER A 199 6.66 9.84 -13.02
C SER A 199 5.39 10.61 -13.36
#